data_a053bb87fbf83cc2c81402f75e342f45
#
_entry.id   a053bb87fbf83cc2c81402f75e342f45
#
_cell.length_a   1.000
_cell.length_b   1.000
_cell.length_c   1.000
_cell.angle_alpha   90.00
_cell.angle_beta   90.00
_cell.angle_gamma   90.00
#
_symmetry.space_group_name_H-M   'P 1'
#
loop_
_entity.id
_entity.type
_entity.pdbx_description
1 polymer ?
#
loop_
_entity_poly.entity_id
_entity_poly.type
_entity_poly.pdbx_seq_one_letter_code
_entity_poly.pdbx_strand_id
1 'polypeptide(L)'
;MAHHASSKKRIRQDAKKRLRNRYYKKSARTAIAKLREMTEKKEALAFLPKVVSMIDKLAKNNNWHKNKASNLKSKLTKHVNAIS
;
A
#
# COMPACT_ATOMS: atom_id res chain seq x y z
N MET A 1 -37.05 -4.56 14.71
CA MET A 1 -35.87 -4.99 15.49
C MET A 1 -34.67 -4.09 15.19
N ALA A 2 -34.07 -3.59 16.24
CA ALA A 2 -32.92 -2.69 16.13
C ALA A 2 -31.72 -3.34 15.40
N HIS A 3 -31.60 -4.67 15.48
CA HIS A 3 -30.53 -5.42 14.86
C HIS A 3 -30.44 -5.28 13.35
N HIS A 4 -31.59 -5.20 12.66
CA HIS A 4 -31.61 -5.11 11.20
C HIS A 4 -31.03 -3.78 10.68
N ALA A 5 -31.38 -2.68 11.31
CA ALA A 5 -30.88 -1.37 10.92
C ALA A 5 -29.36 -1.26 11.16
N SER A 6 -28.88 -1.77 12.32
CA SER A 6 -27.46 -1.80 12.64
C SER A 6 -26.67 -2.69 11.69
N SER A 7 -27.22 -3.87 11.37
CA SER A 7 -26.58 -4.81 10.44
C SER A 7 -26.44 -4.23 9.04
N LYS A 8 -27.48 -3.59 8.52
CA LYS A 8 -27.45 -2.95 7.20
C LYS A 8 -26.43 -1.82 7.15
N LYS A 9 -26.36 -1.01 8.19
CA LYS A 9 -25.38 0.07 8.29
C LYS A 9 -23.95 -0.50 8.30
N ARG A 10 -23.72 -1.54 9.08
CA ARG A 10 -22.42 -2.21 9.19
C ARG A 10 -21.99 -2.81 7.85
N ILE A 11 -22.91 -3.48 7.16
CA ILE A 11 -22.64 -4.06 5.83
C ILE A 11 -22.22 -2.96 4.85
N ARG A 12 -22.91 -1.83 4.85
CA ARG A 12 -22.55 -0.69 3.97
C ARG A 12 -21.18 -0.12 4.32
N GLN A 13 -20.88 0.03 5.61
CA GLN A 13 -19.57 0.51 6.07
C GLN A 13 -18.46 -0.44 5.68
N ASP A 14 -18.70 -1.76 5.85
CA ASP A 14 -17.72 -2.79 5.49
C ASP A 14 -17.46 -2.83 3.99
N ALA A 15 -18.51 -2.64 3.18
CA ALA A 15 -18.37 -2.56 1.72
C ALA A 15 -17.52 -1.36 1.31
N LYS A 16 -17.76 -0.19 1.91
CA LYS A 16 -16.96 1.00 1.66
C LYS A 16 -15.50 0.81 2.04
N LYS A 17 -15.26 0.19 3.21
CA LYS A 17 -13.90 -0.10 3.67
C LYS A 17 -13.19 -1.05 2.71
N ARG A 18 -13.87 -2.11 2.24
CA ARG A 18 -13.30 -3.06 1.29
C ARG A 18 -12.90 -2.39 -0.02
N LEU A 19 -13.76 -1.53 -0.55
CA LEU A 19 -13.47 -0.79 -1.77
C LEU A 19 -12.26 0.14 -1.59
N ARG A 20 -12.22 0.85 -0.48
CA ARG A 20 -11.11 1.74 -0.14
C ARG A 20 -9.79 0.98 0.01
N ASN A 21 -9.82 -0.13 0.75
CA ASN A 21 -8.66 -0.96 0.98
C ASN A 21 -8.14 -1.57 -0.33
N ARG A 22 -9.05 -2.03 -1.18
CA ARG A 22 -8.72 -2.56 -2.50
C ARG A 22 -8.05 -1.50 -3.37
N TYR A 23 -8.57 -0.28 -3.34
CA TYR A 23 -8.00 0.85 -4.05
C TYR A 23 -6.57 1.15 -3.58
N TYR A 24 -6.36 1.23 -2.27
CA TYR A 24 -5.04 1.51 -1.71
C TYR A 24 -4.02 0.41 -2.02
N LYS A 25 -4.43 -0.86 -1.95
CA LYS A 25 -3.57 -1.99 -2.32
C LYS A 25 -3.17 -1.91 -3.79
N LYS A 26 -4.13 -1.62 -4.66
CA LYS A 26 -3.88 -1.49 -6.09
C LYS A 26 -2.94 -0.32 -6.38
N SER A 27 -3.18 0.83 -5.75
CA SER A 27 -2.33 2.01 -5.91
C SER A 27 -0.90 1.74 -5.47
N ALA A 28 -0.72 1.05 -4.34
CA ALA A 28 0.61 0.70 -3.84
C ALA A 28 1.32 -0.26 -4.79
N ARG A 29 0.63 -1.28 -5.29
CA ARG A 29 1.21 -2.23 -6.25
C ARG A 29 1.65 -1.54 -7.53
N THR A 30 0.84 -0.62 -8.04
CA THR A 30 1.16 0.18 -9.22
C THR A 30 2.40 1.04 -8.97
N ALA A 31 2.48 1.70 -7.81
CA ALA A 31 3.62 2.51 -7.44
C ALA A 31 4.89 1.67 -7.30
N ILE A 32 4.80 0.48 -6.70
CA ILE A 32 5.92 -0.44 -6.56
C ILE A 32 6.43 -0.87 -7.94
N ALA A 33 5.52 -1.24 -8.84
CA ALA A 33 5.89 -1.63 -10.20
C ALA A 33 6.58 -0.49 -10.94
N LYS A 34 6.05 0.73 -10.82
CA LYS A 34 6.63 1.92 -11.42
C LYS A 34 8.05 2.17 -10.89
N LEU A 35 8.24 2.05 -9.58
CA LEU A 35 9.55 2.24 -8.97
C LEU A 35 10.57 1.21 -9.50
N ARG A 36 10.15 -0.05 -9.64
CA ARG A 36 11.02 -1.10 -10.16
C ARG A 36 11.41 -0.92 -11.62
N GLU A 37 10.59 -0.23 -12.39
CA GLU A 37 10.87 0.08 -13.80
C GLU A 37 11.76 1.30 -13.98
N MET A 38 11.93 2.12 -12.95
CA MET A 38 12.78 3.31 -13.02
C MET A 38 14.25 2.95 -13.20
N THR A 39 14.89 3.57 -14.17
CA THR A 39 16.31 3.35 -14.48
C THR A 39 17.20 4.48 -13.98
N GLU A 40 16.65 5.65 -13.72
CA GLU A 40 17.38 6.78 -13.17
C GLU A 40 17.33 6.77 -11.65
N LYS A 41 18.52 6.67 -11.03
CA LYS A 41 18.64 6.60 -9.57
C LYS A 41 18.07 7.83 -8.88
N LYS A 42 18.30 9.02 -9.44
CA LYS A 42 17.82 10.27 -8.87
C LYS A 42 16.29 10.31 -8.78
N GLU A 43 15.62 9.90 -9.86
CA GLU A 43 14.15 9.81 -9.89
C GLU A 43 13.63 8.75 -8.94
N ALA A 44 14.29 7.59 -8.92
CA ALA A 44 13.91 6.49 -8.04
C ALA A 44 14.06 6.88 -6.57
N LEU A 45 15.14 7.56 -6.21
CA LEU A 45 15.34 8.05 -4.85
C LEU A 45 14.28 9.08 -4.45
N ALA A 46 13.86 9.92 -5.38
CA ALA A 46 12.80 10.91 -5.12
C ALA A 46 11.43 10.24 -4.95
N PHE A 47 11.17 9.14 -5.66
CA PHE A 47 9.90 8.42 -5.62
C PHE A 47 9.82 7.44 -4.45
N LEU A 48 10.94 6.91 -4.02
CA LEU A 48 11.00 5.89 -2.96
C LEU A 48 10.24 6.28 -1.68
N PRO A 49 10.40 7.51 -1.12
CA PRO A 49 9.67 7.89 0.09
C PRO A 49 8.15 7.82 -0.05
N LYS A 50 7.62 8.13 -1.23
CA LYS A 50 6.19 8.05 -1.51
C LYS A 50 5.70 6.60 -1.46
N VAL A 51 6.46 5.69 -2.05
CA VAL A 51 6.14 4.25 -2.07
C VAL A 51 6.22 3.69 -0.66
N VAL A 52 7.26 4.03 0.09
CA VAL A 52 7.43 3.59 1.49
C VAL A 52 6.25 4.06 2.34
N SER A 53 5.82 5.32 2.17
CA SER A 53 4.66 5.85 2.88
C SER A 53 3.39 5.07 2.58
N MET A 54 3.15 4.71 1.33
CA MET A 54 2.00 3.89 0.94
C MET A 54 2.03 2.50 1.59
N ILE A 55 3.19 1.86 1.61
CA ILE A 55 3.38 0.55 2.23
C ILE A 55 3.13 0.63 3.73
N ASP A 56 3.66 1.67 4.40
CA ASP A 56 3.47 1.87 5.84
C ASP A 56 2.00 2.08 6.19
N LYS A 57 1.26 2.82 5.39
CA LYS A 57 -0.18 3.02 5.60
C LYS A 57 -0.96 1.72 5.49
N LEU A 58 -0.61 0.86 4.53
CA LEU A 58 -1.24 -0.44 4.38
C LEU A 58 -0.97 -1.35 5.59
N ALA A 59 0.25 -1.30 6.13
CA ALA A 59 0.59 -2.06 7.33
C ALA A 59 -0.15 -1.52 8.55
N LYS A 60 -0.23 -0.20 8.69
CA LYS A 60 -0.93 0.46 9.79
C LYS A 60 -2.43 0.10 9.82
N ASN A 61 -3.04 -0.01 8.66
CA ASN A 61 -4.46 -0.34 8.52
C ASN A 61 -4.72 -1.85 8.44
N ASN A 62 -3.72 -2.67 8.71
CA ASN A 62 -3.80 -4.15 8.67
C ASN A 62 -4.19 -4.73 7.30
N ASN A 63 -4.01 -3.97 6.22
CA ASN A 63 -4.23 -4.46 4.87
C ASN A 63 -3.11 -5.38 4.41
N TRP A 64 -1.90 -5.09 4.84
CA TRP A 64 -0.72 -5.93 4.65
C TRP A 64 -0.09 -6.22 5.99
N HIS A 65 0.42 -7.44 6.15
CA HIS A 65 1.10 -7.83 7.36
C HIS A 65 2.37 -7.00 7.55
N LYS A 66 2.69 -6.68 8.78
CA LYS A 66 3.88 -5.92 9.17
C LYS A 66 5.17 -6.49 8.53
N ASN A 67 5.31 -7.81 8.53
CA ASN A 67 6.48 -8.46 7.94
C ASN A 67 6.56 -8.27 6.43
N LYS A 68 5.41 -8.35 5.74
CA LYS A 68 5.35 -8.09 4.30
C LYS A 68 5.78 -6.66 3.98
N ALA A 69 5.29 -5.70 4.74
CA ALA A 69 5.64 -4.29 4.57
C ALA A 69 7.15 -4.06 4.78
N SER A 70 7.71 -4.61 5.84
CA SER A 70 9.14 -4.50 6.13
C SER A 70 10.00 -5.11 5.03
N ASN A 71 9.62 -6.29 4.54
CA ASN A 71 10.34 -6.98 3.47
C ASN A 71 10.30 -6.19 2.17
N LEU A 72 9.13 -5.65 1.81
CA LEU A 72 8.99 -4.84 0.60
C LEU A 72 9.83 -3.56 0.68
N LYS A 73 9.80 -2.86 1.80
CA LYS A 73 10.60 -1.65 1.98
C LYS A 73 12.09 -1.94 1.83
N SER A 74 12.55 -3.02 2.44
CA SER A 74 13.95 -3.44 2.36
C SER A 74 14.35 -3.76 0.92
N LYS A 75 13.56 -4.56 0.22
CA LYS A 75 13.82 -4.94 -1.17
C LYS A 75 13.84 -3.74 -2.10
N LEU A 76 12.89 -2.82 -1.94
CA LEU A 76 12.81 -1.63 -2.78
C LEU A 76 13.97 -0.68 -2.53
N THR A 77 14.37 -0.50 -1.28
CA THR A 77 15.52 0.33 -0.92
C THR A 77 16.80 -0.23 -1.55
N LYS A 78 17.00 -1.54 -1.46
CA LYS A 78 18.15 -2.22 -2.07
C LYS A 78 18.13 -2.08 -3.59
N HIS A 79 16.95 -2.23 -4.19
CA HIS A 79 16.79 -2.09 -5.64
C HIS A 79 17.19 -0.69 -6.13
N VAL A 80 16.70 0.34 -5.44
CA VAL A 80 17.02 1.74 -5.79
C VAL A 80 18.50 2.02 -5.62
N ASN A 81 19.09 1.56 -4.53
CA ASN A 81 20.52 1.76 -4.27
C ASN A 81 21.42 1.02 -5.28
N ALA A 82 20.90 -0.03 -5.89
CA ALA A 82 21.64 -0.80 -6.90
C ALA A 82 21.60 -0.18 -8.30
N ILE A 83 20.75 0.83 -8.52
CA ILE A 83 20.69 1.55 -9.80
C ILE A 83 21.97 2.36 -9.95
N SER A 84 22.67 2.17 -11.05
CA SER A 84 23.94 2.87 -11.34
C SER A 84 23.72 4.21 -12.03
#